data_9b239d84a23fbe993eb76dd5172ebb34
#
_entry.id   9b239d84a23fbe993eb76dd5172ebb34
#
_cell.length_a   1.000
_cell.length_b   1.000
_cell.length_c   1.000
_cell.angle_alpha   90.00
_cell.angle_beta   90.00
_cell.angle_gamma   90.00
#
_symmetry.space_group_name_H-M   'P 1'
#
loop_
_entity.id
_entity.type
_entity.pdbx_description
1 polymer ?
#
loop_
_entity_poly.entity_id
_entity_poly.type
_entity_poly.pdbx_seq_one_letter_code
_entity_poly.pdbx_strand_id
1 'polypeptide(L)'
;MNNLLNKRLVEKAVTGRILHLDGDRRYSQKAYMYYKSMGLNSVVRNIPEYKQPEEVYRLLKMYNPDILVITGHDSMLKKGREYNNLYNYKNSKYFIETVKEARRYDKDYDKNLVIFAGACESYFEALIAAGANFASSPARILIDFQDPLKVAEKVAITEDNKYLTINDIYQELRDGKAGINGIGAQGKKKNYTL
;
A
#
# COMPACT_ATOMS: atom_id res chain seq x y z
N MET A 1 -15.04 47.61 26.42
CA MET A 1 -15.71 46.84 25.37
C MET A 1 -14.62 46.18 24.53
N ASN A 2 -14.22 44.95 24.90
CA ASN A 2 -13.22 44.18 24.15
C ASN A 2 -13.96 43.17 23.28
N ASN A 3 -14.06 43.50 21.97
CA ASN A 3 -14.44 42.54 20.95
C ASN A 3 -13.23 41.66 20.63
N LEU A 4 -13.08 40.54 21.37
CA LEU A 4 -12.23 39.44 21.00
C LEU A 4 -12.91 38.74 19.83
N LEU A 5 -12.49 39.08 18.62
CA LEU A 5 -12.75 38.35 17.39
C LEU A 5 -12.22 36.93 17.58
N ASN A 6 -13.11 35.97 17.87
CA ASN A 6 -12.85 34.55 17.73
C ASN A 6 -12.51 34.22 16.28
N LYS A 7 -11.23 34.35 15.90
CA LYS A 7 -10.74 33.74 14.67
C LYS A 7 -10.96 32.22 14.84
N ARG A 8 -12.01 31.70 14.23
CA ARG A 8 -12.13 30.25 14.03
C ARG A 8 -10.90 29.83 13.25
N LEU A 9 -9.98 29.13 13.91
CA LEU A 9 -8.87 28.46 13.25
C LEU A 9 -9.47 27.46 12.25
N VAL A 10 -9.16 27.65 10.98
CA VAL A 10 -9.61 26.74 9.93
C VAL A 10 -8.67 25.54 9.93
N GLU A 11 -9.14 24.40 10.44
CA GLU A 11 -8.39 23.16 10.33
C GLU A 11 -8.50 22.62 8.90
N LYS A 12 -7.36 22.44 8.25
CA LYS A 12 -7.26 21.82 6.93
C LYS A 12 -6.69 20.41 7.10
N ALA A 13 -7.51 19.41 6.86
CA ALA A 13 -7.08 18.02 6.83
C ALA A 13 -6.50 17.65 5.45
N VAL A 14 -5.32 17.03 5.42
CA VAL A 14 -4.68 16.52 4.21
C VAL A 14 -4.46 15.03 4.36
N THR A 15 -5.04 14.24 3.46
CA THR A 15 -4.86 12.77 3.42
C THR A 15 -3.45 12.39 2.98
N GLY A 16 -2.99 11.21 3.36
CA GLY A 16 -1.72 10.65 2.88
C GLY A 16 -1.70 10.53 1.36
N ARG A 17 -0.54 10.80 0.77
CA ARG A 17 -0.31 10.68 -0.69
C ARG A 17 0.00 9.25 -1.05
N ILE A 18 -0.65 8.72 -2.08
CA ILE A 18 -0.52 7.33 -2.52
C ILE A 18 0.24 7.28 -3.85
N LEU A 19 1.27 6.44 -3.92
CA LEU A 19 1.84 5.96 -5.17
C LEU A 19 1.45 4.49 -5.33
N HIS A 20 0.78 4.13 -6.42
CA HIS A 20 0.36 2.77 -6.72
C HIS A 20 1.01 2.28 -8.00
N LEU A 21 1.78 1.20 -7.91
CA LEU A 21 2.37 0.48 -9.04
C LEU A 21 1.57 -0.79 -9.27
N ASP A 22 1.03 -0.97 -10.45
CA ASP A 22 0.29 -2.19 -10.83
C ASP A 22 0.80 -2.76 -12.15
N GLY A 23 1.02 -4.07 -12.18
CA GLY A 23 1.49 -4.79 -13.37
C GLY A 23 0.46 -4.89 -14.49
N ASP A 24 -0.82 -4.71 -14.18
CA ASP A 24 -1.92 -4.81 -15.14
C ASP A 24 -2.53 -3.43 -15.45
N ARG A 25 -2.60 -3.11 -16.75
CA ARG A 25 -3.15 -1.83 -17.21
C ARG A 25 -4.61 -1.63 -16.81
N ARG A 26 -5.41 -2.69 -16.88
CA ARG A 26 -6.84 -2.64 -16.55
C ARG A 26 -7.06 -2.38 -15.07
N TYR A 27 -6.27 -3.02 -14.21
CA TYR A 27 -6.34 -2.80 -12.77
C TYR A 27 -5.75 -1.45 -12.37
N SER A 28 -4.70 -0.98 -13.02
CA SER A 28 -4.20 0.39 -12.85
C SER A 28 -5.29 1.44 -13.10
N GLN A 29 -6.07 1.29 -14.18
CA GLN A 29 -7.18 2.20 -14.48
C GLN A 29 -8.28 2.14 -13.42
N LYS A 30 -8.65 0.93 -12.97
CA LYS A 30 -9.64 0.75 -11.90
C LYS A 30 -9.16 1.36 -10.57
N ALA A 31 -7.89 1.18 -10.21
CA ALA A 31 -7.30 1.78 -9.02
C ALA A 31 -7.34 3.31 -9.08
N TYR A 32 -6.96 3.91 -10.22
CA TYR A 32 -7.07 5.35 -10.42
C TYR A 32 -8.51 5.87 -10.22
N MET A 33 -9.49 5.20 -10.82
CA MET A 33 -10.90 5.58 -10.70
C MET A 33 -11.40 5.46 -9.25
N TYR A 34 -10.99 4.40 -8.53
CA TYR A 34 -11.33 4.22 -7.13
C TYR A 34 -10.79 5.38 -6.28
N TYR A 35 -9.48 5.64 -6.32
CA TYR A 35 -8.88 6.71 -5.52
C TYR A 35 -9.48 8.08 -5.86
N LYS A 36 -9.74 8.35 -7.13
CA LYS A 36 -10.39 9.58 -7.57
C LYS A 36 -11.80 9.72 -7.01
N SER A 37 -12.61 8.66 -7.02
CA SER A 37 -13.97 8.67 -6.46
C SER A 37 -13.99 8.90 -4.95
N MET A 38 -12.94 8.46 -4.25
CA MET A 38 -12.76 8.67 -2.81
C MET A 38 -12.08 10.02 -2.46
N GLY A 39 -11.76 10.84 -3.46
CA GLY A 39 -11.10 12.15 -3.24
C GLY A 39 -9.67 12.05 -2.71
N LEU A 40 -8.98 10.91 -2.92
CA LEU A 40 -7.63 10.68 -2.41
C LEU A 40 -6.56 11.25 -3.35
N ASN A 41 -5.49 11.78 -2.77
CA ASN A 41 -4.32 12.22 -3.50
C ASN A 41 -3.49 11.00 -3.93
N SER A 42 -3.57 10.63 -5.20
CA SER A 42 -2.93 9.41 -5.70
C SER A 42 -2.29 9.59 -7.07
N VAL A 43 -1.20 8.86 -7.28
CA VAL A 43 -0.58 8.62 -8.59
C VAL A 43 -0.57 7.12 -8.82
N VAL A 44 -1.16 6.68 -9.92
CA VAL A 44 -1.17 5.26 -10.33
C VAL A 44 -0.31 5.09 -11.57
N ARG A 45 0.57 4.09 -11.57
CA ARG A 45 1.47 3.76 -12.66
C ARG A 45 1.31 2.31 -13.07
N ASN A 46 1.04 2.08 -14.34
CA ASN A 46 1.10 0.73 -14.89
C ASN A 46 2.54 0.39 -15.24
N ILE A 47 3.14 -0.51 -14.45
CA ILE A 47 4.52 -0.97 -14.60
C ILE A 47 4.53 -2.49 -14.43
N PRO A 48 4.95 -3.24 -15.45
CA PRO A 48 5.07 -4.69 -15.36
C PRO A 48 5.88 -5.12 -14.13
N GLU A 49 5.49 -6.19 -13.47
CA GLU A 49 6.04 -6.64 -12.20
C GLU A 49 7.58 -6.69 -12.23
N TYR A 50 8.15 -7.23 -13.30
CA TYR A 50 9.61 -7.38 -13.45
C TYR A 50 10.38 -6.04 -13.58
N LYS A 51 9.67 -4.93 -13.89
CA LYS A 51 10.26 -3.58 -13.96
C LYS A 51 10.06 -2.76 -12.70
N GLN A 52 9.14 -3.14 -11.84
CA GLN A 52 8.84 -2.37 -10.62
C GLN A 52 10.07 -2.16 -9.72
N PRO A 53 10.96 -3.16 -9.50
CA PRO A 53 12.16 -2.96 -8.68
C PRO A 53 13.10 -1.87 -9.22
N GLU A 54 13.26 -1.78 -10.54
CA GLU A 54 14.15 -0.81 -11.19
C GLU A 54 13.59 0.62 -11.13
N GLU A 55 12.27 0.76 -11.19
CA GLU A 55 11.59 2.05 -11.30
C GLU A 55 11.21 2.66 -9.95
N VAL A 56 10.95 1.86 -8.92
CA VAL A 56 10.31 2.30 -7.69
C VAL A 56 11.09 3.41 -6.97
N TYR A 57 12.40 3.28 -6.86
CA TYR A 57 13.23 4.27 -6.14
C TYR A 57 13.13 5.66 -6.81
N ARG A 58 13.22 5.72 -8.15
CA ARG A 58 13.10 6.95 -8.93
C ARG A 58 11.70 7.56 -8.77
N LEU A 59 10.66 6.75 -8.80
CA LEU A 59 9.27 7.20 -8.66
C LEU A 59 8.98 7.72 -7.25
N LEU A 60 9.53 7.08 -6.21
CA LEU A 60 9.42 7.54 -4.83
C LEU A 60 10.08 8.93 -4.66
N LYS A 61 11.23 9.16 -5.27
CA LYS A 61 11.86 10.51 -5.29
C LYS A 61 10.99 11.54 -6.01
N MET A 62 10.41 11.15 -7.14
CA MET A 62 9.62 12.06 -7.99
C MET A 62 8.31 12.47 -7.31
N TYR A 63 7.59 11.52 -6.72
CA TYR A 63 6.24 11.76 -6.19
C TYR A 63 6.20 11.98 -4.68
N ASN A 64 7.26 11.63 -3.97
CA ASN A 64 7.37 11.77 -2.52
C ASN A 64 6.09 11.32 -1.76
N PRO A 65 5.62 10.06 -1.96
CA PRO A 65 4.39 9.58 -1.36
C PRO A 65 4.57 9.25 0.13
N ASP A 66 3.44 9.12 0.82
CA ASP A 66 3.36 8.64 2.21
C ASP A 66 3.03 7.13 2.25
N ILE A 67 2.42 6.62 1.16
CA ILE A 67 1.96 5.25 1.00
C ILE A 67 2.37 4.74 -0.38
N LEU A 68 2.97 3.55 -0.42
CA LEU A 68 3.27 2.82 -1.64
C LEU A 68 2.45 1.54 -1.71
N VAL A 69 1.75 1.34 -2.82
CA VAL A 69 1.02 0.11 -3.14
C VAL A 69 1.71 -0.57 -4.32
N ILE A 70 2.04 -1.84 -4.15
CA ILE A 70 2.77 -2.67 -5.12
C ILE A 70 1.89 -3.86 -5.45
N THR A 71 1.27 -3.88 -6.62
CA THR A 71 0.36 -4.93 -7.07
C THR A 71 0.62 -5.37 -8.51
N GLY A 72 -0.15 -6.34 -8.95
CA GLY A 72 -0.08 -6.95 -10.27
C GLY A 72 -0.67 -8.34 -10.24
N HIS A 73 -0.07 -9.27 -10.97
CA HIS A 73 -0.44 -10.67 -10.99
C HIS A 73 0.61 -11.54 -10.31
N ASP A 74 0.15 -12.51 -9.54
CA ASP A 74 1.00 -13.56 -9.01
C ASP A 74 0.23 -14.87 -8.92
N SER A 75 0.93 -15.99 -8.80
CA SER A 75 0.34 -17.31 -8.62
C SER A 75 1.38 -18.31 -8.15
N MET A 76 0.94 -19.30 -7.40
CA MET A 76 1.75 -20.47 -7.11
C MET A 76 1.79 -21.43 -8.32
N LEU A 77 2.99 -21.88 -8.67
CA LEU A 77 3.21 -22.84 -9.77
C LEU A 77 2.84 -24.27 -9.33
N LYS A 78 3.16 -24.62 -8.07
CA LYS A 78 2.78 -25.90 -7.44
C LYS A 78 1.85 -25.61 -6.27
N LYS A 79 0.55 -25.59 -6.53
CA LYS A 79 -0.47 -25.25 -5.52
C LYS A 79 -0.44 -26.24 -4.35
N GLY A 80 -0.54 -25.69 -3.13
CA GLY A 80 -0.59 -26.49 -1.91
C GLY A 80 0.71 -27.15 -1.48
N ARG A 81 1.84 -26.81 -2.12
CA ARG A 81 3.16 -27.36 -1.81
C ARG A 81 4.24 -26.28 -1.87
N GLU A 82 5.35 -26.52 -1.18
CA GLU A 82 6.56 -25.68 -1.25
C GLU A 82 6.27 -24.18 -0.98
N TYR A 83 5.47 -23.88 0.04
CA TYR A 83 5.10 -22.49 0.39
C TYR A 83 6.30 -21.59 0.69
N ASN A 84 7.41 -22.17 1.15
CA ASN A 84 8.65 -21.44 1.49
C ASN A 84 9.66 -21.37 0.34
N ASN A 85 9.28 -21.83 -0.85
CA ASN A 85 10.15 -21.81 -2.02
C ASN A 85 9.76 -20.64 -2.93
N LEU A 86 10.61 -19.61 -2.99
CA LEU A 86 10.38 -18.44 -3.83
C LEU A 86 10.19 -18.78 -5.31
N TYR A 87 10.87 -19.80 -5.81
CA TYR A 87 10.73 -20.25 -7.21
C TYR A 87 9.36 -20.89 -7.51
N ASN A 88 8.57 -21.17 -6.49
CA ASN A 88 7.19 -21.62 -6.66
C ASN A 88 6.19 -20.50 -6.90
N TYR A 89 6.64 -19.25 -6.92
CA TYR A 89 5.81 -18.06 -7.15
C TYR A 89 6.20 -17.39 -8.46
N LYS A 90 5.22 -17.04 -9.26
CA LYS A 90 5.45 -16.43 -10.59
C LYS A 90 6.14 -15.08 -10.49
N ASN A 91 5.62 -14.19 -9.66
CA ASN A 91 6.05 -12.78 -9.59
C ASN A 91 6.43 -12.29 -8.18
N SER A 92 6.24 -13.08 -7.12
CA SER A 92 6.57 -12.65 -5.75
C SER A 92 7.98 -12.11 -5.60
N LYS A 93 8.97 -12.65 -6.33
CA LYS A 93 10.35 -12.16 -6.31
C LYS A 93 10.46 -10.68 -6.66
N TYR A 94 9.70 -10.22 -7.65
CA TYR A 94 9.72 -8.82 -8.08
C TYR A 94 9.06 -7.91 -7.07
N PHE A 95 7.97 -8.34 -6.45
CA PHE A 95 7.34 -7.59 -5.36
C PHE A 95 8.27 -7.46 -4.15
N ILE A 96 8.96 -8.55 -3.78
CA ILE A 96 9.95 -8.57 -2.69
C ILE A 96 11.09 -7.59 -2.98
N GLU A 97 11.66 -7.61 -4.18
CA GLU A 97 12.72 -6.71 -4.61
C GLU A 97 12.24 -5.25 -4.61
N THR A 98 11.01 -4.99 -5.09
CA THR A 98 10.41 -3.66 -5.07
C THR A 98 10.25 -3.13 -3.64
N VAL A 99 9.81 -3.97 -2.70
CA VAL A 99 9.71 -3.60 -1.27
C VAL A 99 11.08 -3.24 -0.71
N LYS A 100 12.11 -4.03 -1.00
CA LYS A 100 13.49 -3.77 -0.54
C LYS A 100 14.03 -2.44 -1.07
N GLU A 101 13.83 -2.15 -2.36
CA GLU A 101 14.23 -0.88 -2.95
C GLU A 101 13.45 0.30 -2.36
N ALA A 102 12.16 0.12 -2.09
CA ALA A 102 11.35 1.13 -1.41
C ALA A 102 11.83 1.37 0.03
N ARG A 103 12.24 0.33 0.76
CA ARG A 103 12.84 0.49 2.10
C ARG A 103 14.21 1.14 2.07
N ARG A 104 14.99 0.93 1.01
CA ARG A 104 16.24 1.68 0.80
C ARG A 104 15.94 3.17 0.68
N TYR A 105 14.98 3.57 -0.14
CA TYR A 105 14.54 4.95 -0.24
C TYR A 105 14.04 5.50 1.10
N ASP A 106 13.23 4.73 1.82
CA ASP A 106 12.66 5.10 3.12
C ASP A 106 13.78 5.44 4.13
N LYS A 107 14.82 4.60 4.18
CA LYS A 107 16.01 4.81 5.01
C LYS A 107 16.82 6.03 4.58
N ASP A 108 17.04 6.20 3.26
CA ASP A 108 17.86 7.30 2.72
C ASP A 108 17.22 8.67 2.98
N TYR A 109 15.88 8.74 3.09
CA TYR A 109 15.14 10.00 3.23
C TYR A 109 14.32 10.11 4.53
N ASP A 110 14.40 9.14 5.43
CA ASP A 110 13.67 9.10 6.72
C ASP A 110 12.16 9.40 6.57
N LYS A 111 11.49 8.66 5.67
CA LYS A 111 10.12 8.96 5.26
C LYS A 111 9.03 8.29 6.08
N ASN A 112 9.32 7.20 6.78
CA ASN A 112 8.31 6.35 7.42
C ASN A 112 7.22 5.92 6.43
N LEU A 113 7.64 5.43 5.26
CA LEU A 113 6.77 5.02 4.17
C LEU A 113 5.93 3.80 4.57
N VAL A 114 4.62 3.86 4.33
CA VAL A 114 3.75 2.68 4.48
C VAL A 114 3.72 1.92 3.17
N ILE A 115 3.99 0.60 3.22
CA ILE A 115 4.05 -0.25 2.04
C ILE A 115 3.01 -1.36 2.14
N PHE A 116 2.13 -1.44 1.12
CA PHE A 116 1.34 -2.62 0.79
C PHE A 116 1.99 -3.35 -0.38
N ALA A 117 2.11 -4.68 -0.33
CA ALA A 117 2.69 -5.44 -1.43
C ALA A 117 2.00 -6.79 -1.68
N GLY A 118 2.00 -7.22 -2.95
CA GLY A 118 1.57 -8.53 -3.38
C GLY A 118 0.26 -8.56 -4.15
N ALA A 119 -0.06 -9.73 -4.65
CA ALA A 119 -1.22 -10.06 -5.47
C ALA A 119 -1.82 -11.41 -5.04
N CYS A 120 -2.64 -12.03 -5.90
CA CYS A 120 -3.18 -13.36 -5.65
C CYS A 120 -2.08 -14.39 -5.38
N GLU A 121 -2.27 -15.24 -4.38
CA GLU A 121 -1.37 -16.35 -4.04
C GLU A 121 0.10 -15.93 -3.78
N SER A 122 0.40 -14.65 -3.52
CA SER A 122 1.78 -14.17 -3.28
C SER A 122 2.43 -14.77 -2.04
N TYR A 123 3.76 -14.77 -2.02
CA TYR A 123 4.57 -15.24 -0.90
C TYR A 123 4.53 -14.21 0.26
N PHE A 124 3.44 -14.23 1.00
CA PHE A 124 3.12 -13.28 2.07
C PHE A 124 4.25 -13.08 3.08
N GLU A 125 4.80 -14.16 3.65
CA GLU A 125 5.81 -14.08 4.71
C GLU A 125 7.10 -13.40 4.22
N ALA A 126 7.48 -13.64 2.97
CA ALA A 126 8.65 -13.03 2.36
C ALA A 126 8.43 -11.53 2.07
N LEU A 127 7.21 -11.12 1.72
CA LEU A 127 6.84 -9.72 1.55
C LEU A 127 6.92 -8.95 2.88
N ILE A 128 6.38 -9.53 3.95
CA ILE A 128 6.46 -8.94 5.30
C ILE A 128 7.93 -8.88 5.76
N ALA A 129 8.69 -9.95 5.57
CA ALA A 129 10.12 -10.00 5.92
C ALA A 129 10.97 -8.98 5.12
N ALA A 130 10.57 -8.67 3.88
CA ALA A 130 11.21 -7.62 3.08
C ALA A 130 10.91 -6.20 3.58
N GLY A 131 9.88 -6.04 4.42
CA GLY A 131 9.54 -4.77 5.04
C GLY A 131 8.17 -4.21 4.64
N ALA A 132 7.28 -4.96 3.99
CA ALA A 132 5.91 -4.53 3.78
C ALA A 132 5.16 -4.40 5.11
N ASN A 133 4.34 -3.35 5.26
CA ASN A 133 3.45 -3.17 6.41
C ASN A 133 2.23 -4.09 6.33
N PHE A 134 1.70 -4.20 5.11
CA PHE A 134 0.60 -5.08 4.76
C PHE A 134 0.95 -5.84 3.49
N ALA A 135 0.50 -7.07 3.40
CA ALA A 135 0.70 -7.90 2.21
C ALA A 135 -0.51 -8.78 1.93
N SER A 136 -0.62 -9.19 0.68
CA SER A 136 -1.70 -10.06 0.25
C SER A 136 -1.35 -11.53 0.41
N SER A 137 -2.41 -12.27 0.55
CA SER A 137 -2.56 -13.70 0.39
C SER A 137 -1.81 -14.58 1.40
N PRO A 138 -1.93 -14.32 2.73
CA PRO A 138 -1.38 -15.25 3.71
C PRO A 138 -1.95 -16.68 3.56
N ALA A 139 -3.22 -16.82 3.14
CA ALA A 139 -3.84 -18.10 2.86
C ALA A 139 -3.61 -18.64 1.43
N ARG A 140 -2.80 -17.94 0.61
CA ARG A 140 -2.54 -18.29 -0.81
C ARG A 140 -3.81 -18.41 -1.64
N ILE A 141 -4.70 -17.44 -1.49
CA ILE A 141 -5.98 -17.35 -2.19
C ILE A 141 -5.99 -16.20 -3.22
N LEU A 142 -7.00 -16.20 -4.08
CA LEU A 142 -7.28 -15.06 -4.94
C LEU A 142 -7.85 -13.92 -4.10
N ILE A 143 -7.30 -12.73 -4.23
CA ILE A 143 -7.78 -11.54 -3.52
C ILE A 143 -8.67 -10.68 -4.43
N ASP A 144 -9.54 -9.87 -3.83
CA ASP A 144 -10.27 -8.83 -4.56
C ASP A 144 -9.33 -7.67 -4.89
N PHE A 145 -9.45 -7.11 -6.12
CA PHE A 145 -8.59 -6.00 -6.55
C PHE A 145 -8.79 -4.72 -5.72
N GLN A 146 -9.96 -4.56 -5.10
CA GLN A 146 -10.25 -3.41 -4.23
C GLN A 146 -9.58 -3.52 -2.85
N ASP A 147 -9.29 -4.72 -2.39
CA ASP A 147 -8.78 -4.91 -1.03
C ASP A 147 -7.46 -4.17 -0.77
N PRO A 148 -6.44 -4.20 -1.66
CA PRO A 148 -5.26 -3.33 -1.52
C PRO A 148 -5.58 -1.84 -1.49
N LEU A 149 -6.59 -1.40 -2.27
CA LEU A 149 -7.02 -0.01 -2.36
C LEU A 149 -7.67 0.46 -1.06
N LYS A 150 -8.52 -0.38 -0.45
CA LYS A 150 -9.15 -0.12 0.85
C LYS A 150 -8.13 -0.01 1.99
N VAL A 151 -7.08 -0.85 1.96
CA VAL A 151 -5.97 -0.73 2.92
C VAL A 151 -5.26 0.60 2.78
N ALA A 152 -4.90 0.98 1.54
CA ALA A 152 -4.24 2.26 1.27
C ALA A 152 -5.12 3.46 1.64
N GLU A 153 -6.41 3.42 1.32
CA GLU A 153 -7.40 4.42 1.72
C GLU A 153 -7.44 4.58 3.24
N LYS A 154 -7.61 3.47 3.97
CA LYS A 154 -7.69 3.49 5.43
C LYS A 154 -6.45 4.13 6.06
N VAL A 155 -5.26 3.80 5.57
CA VAL A 155 -4.01 4.42 6.02
C VAL A 155 -3.99 5.91 5.68
N ALA A 156 -4.42 6.29 4.46
CA ALA A 156 -4.40 7.66 3.98
C ALA A 156 -5.31 8.60 4.78
N ILE A 157 -6.48 8.11 5.23
CA ILE A 157 -7.48 8.91 5.95
C ILE A 157 -7.37 8.82 7.48
N THR A 158 -6.57 7.91 8.01
CA THR A 158 -6.33 7.79 9.46
C THR A 158 -5.30 8.82 9.90
N GLU A 159 -5.57 9.48 11.02
CA GLU A 159 -4.69 10.49 11.62
C GLU A 159 -3.29 9.93 11.89
N ASP A 160 -2.27 10.75 11.70
CA ASP A 160 -0.85 10.36 11.81
C ASP A 160 -0.39 10.06 13.25
N ASN A 161 -1.21 10.35 14.26
CA ASN A 161 -1.02 9.96 15.65
C ASN A 161 -1.67 8.61 16.02
N LYS A 162 -2.36 7.94 15.07
CA LYS A 162 -3.02 6.66 15.29
C LYS A 162 -2.29 5.53 14.55
N TYR A 163 -2.18 4.37 15.21
CA TYR A 163 -1.63 3.17 14.62
C TYR A 163 -2.75 2.24 14.16
N LEU A 164 -2.65 1.76 12.93
CA LEU A 164 -3.58 0.85 12.29
C LEU A 164 -3.02 -0.57 12.24
N THR A 165 -3.86 -1.53 12.57
CA THR A 165 -3.60 -2.95 12.39
C THR A 165 -4.60 -3.55 11.40
N ILE A 166 -4.40 -4.79 11.03
CA ILE A 166 -5.39 -5.50 10.21
C ILE A 166 -6.76 -5.62 10.91
N ASN A 167 -6.80 -5.57 12.25
CA ASN A 167 -8.05 -5.61 13.02
C ASN A 167 -8.96 -4.40 12.76
N ASP A 168 -8.38 -3.28 12.33
CA ASP A 168 -9.12 -2.05 12.01
C ASP A 168 -9.68 -2.04 10.58
N ILE A 169 -9.30 -3.02 9.75
CA ILE A 169 -9.57 -3.01 8.31
C ILE A 169 -10.28 -4.30 7.84
N TYR A 170 -10.00 -5.46 8.44
CA TYR A 170 -10.35 -6.78 7.89
C TYR A 170 -11.83 -6.99 7.57
N GLN A 171 -12.74 -6.31 8.27
CA GLN A 171 -14.18 -6.42 8.03
C GLN A 171 -14.62 -5.78 6.70
N GLU A 172 -13.83 -4.87 6.14
CA GLU A 172 -14.06 -4.20 4.87
C GLU A 172 -13.49 -5.00 3.68
N LEU A 173 -12.68 -6.03 3.95
CA LEU A 173 -12.01 -6.87 2.95
C LEU A 173 -12.85 -8.10 2.62
N ARG A 174 -12.85 -8.52 1.34
CA ARG A 174 -13.63 -9.68 0.88
C ARG A 174 -13.34 -10.95 1.68
N ASP A 175 -12.07 -11.28 1.86
CA ASP A 175 -11.62 -12.50 2.55
C ASP A 175 -10.96 -12.20 3.90
N GLY A 176 -11.13 -10.97 4.41
CA GLY A 176 -10.61 -10.55 5.69
C GLY A 176 -9.11 -10.82 5.85
N LYS A 177 -8.72 -11.35 7.02
CA LYS A 177 -7.32 -11.66 7.35
C LYS A 177 -6.70 -12.81 6.53
N ALA A 178 -7.50 -13.62 5.86
CA ALA A 178 -7.03 -14.66 4.95
C ALA A 178 -6.57 -14.08 3.61
N GLY A 179 -7.22 -13.01 3.15
CA GLY A 179 -6.85 -12.29 1.93
C GLY A 179 -5.68 -11.33 2.12
N ILE A 180 -5.70 -10.55 3.21
CA ILE A 180 -4.67 -9.57 3.55
C ILE A 180 -4.37 -9.62 5.04
N ASN A 181 -3.08 -9.48 5.37
CA ASN A 181 -2.61 -9.35 6.76
C ASN A 181 -1.36 -8.45 6.80
N GLY A 182 -0.83 -8.19 8.00
CA GLY A 182 0.37 -7.37 8.15
C GLY A 182 0.70 -7.01 9.57
N ILE A 183 1.80 -6.29 9.72
CA ILE A 183 2.30 -5.80 11.01
C ILE A 183 1.65 -4.49 11.45
N GLY A 184 0.90 -3.85 10.56
CA GLY A 184 0.30 -2.55 10.81
C GLY A 184 1.17 -1.36 10.38
N ALA A 185 0.60 -0.17 10.51
CA ALA A 185 1.24 1.09 10.14
C ALA A 185 0.63 2.28 10.87
N GLN A 186 1.38 3.35 10.97
CA GLN A 186 0.87 4.65 11.41
C GLN A 186 0.03 5.30 10.31
N GLY A 187 -1.09 5.93 10.67
CA GLY A 187 -1.91 6.71 9.74
C GLY A 187 -1.12 7.84 9.06
N LYS A 188 -1.66 8.38 7.96
CA LYS A 188 -0.97 9.39 7.13
C LYS A 188 -1.76 10.68 6.93
N LYS A 189 -2.93 10.82 7.56
CA LYS A 189 -3.71 12.05 7.54
C LYS A 189 -3.10 13.08 8.49
N LYS A 190 -2.81 14.27 7.99
CA LYS A 190 -2.30 15.40 8.77
C LYS A 190 -3.35 16.48 8.91
N ASN A 191 -3.49 17.02 10.11
CA ASN A 191 -4.32 18.18 10.38
C ASN A 191 -3.42 19.41 10.54
N TYR A 192 -3.67 20.45 9.73
CA TYR A 192 -2.97 21.73 9.81
C TYR A 192 -3.92 22.79 10.37
N THR A 193 -3.48 23.52 11.39
CA THR A 193 -4.14 24.72 11.90
C THR A 193 -3.63 25.90 11.09
N LEU A 194 -4.51 26.58 10.35
CA LEU A 194 -4.22 27.79 9.56
C LEU A 194 -4.55 29.05 10.36
#